data_9b8c84ac7e603ad78d8ce6ac77ebc786
#
_entry.id   9b8c84ac7e603ad78d8ce6ac77ebc786
#
_cell.length_a   1.000
_cell.length_b   1.000
_cell.length_c   1.000
_cell.angle_alpha   90.00
_cell.angle_beta   90.00
_cell.angle_gamma   90.00
#
_symmetry.space_group_name_H-M   'P 1'
#
loop_
_entity.id
_entity.type
_entity.pdbx_description
1 polymer ?
#
loop_
_entity_poly.entity_id
_entity_poly.type
_entity_poly.pdbx_seq_one_letter_code
_entity_poly.pdbx_strand_id
1 'polypeptide(L)'
;MADDEGKVRLVDIAERAGVSRTAVGHILNNSGADCVRVSKATRQKVLRIARELDYRPNRAAQRLRGMPTKIIGVVLDTVNLAVFSARLAAIEAEAHRRGYRLMIGQAHHDPDAIKTYLDDFDDHGMDAILCLFDVMHDIRPRLKNVFRGRKHIIVHSAPILKSQPCVRVETSSAIKLLVDHLADRGRQRVAIQLWSPADHLMSIRAEAWKTSVLQRNLAASDSLVWTNPEATQKPSREAIEDCIQQLVIKNNADAVIASNDEWAVRIMQGLQAYGYSVPGDIAVTGYDNLEIADVIEPGLTTIDQCHADYAKQALDLVEESLAGTLSPTTRIRVIKPQLVVRGST
;
A
#
# COMPACT_ATOMS: atom_id res chain seq x y z
N MET A 1 -39.92 -13.84 13.22
CA MET A 1 -39.88 -13.03 14.45
C MET A 1 -39.11 -13.86 15.45
N ALA A 2 -37.80 -13.67 15.47
CA ALA A 2 -36.90 -14.40 16.37
C ALA A 2 -36.04 -13.38 17.11
N ASP A 3 -36.11 -13.46 18.43
CA ASP A 3 -35.20 -13.02 19.48
C ASP A 3 -34.52 -11.63 19.39
N ASP A 4 -35.28 -10.60 19.82
CA ASP A 4 -34.70 -9.34 20.33
C ASP A 4 -34.68 -9.33 21.90
N GLU A 5 -34.76 -10.51 22.53
CA GLU A 5 -34.64 -10.70 23.97
C GLU A 5 -33.19 -10.67 24.41
N GLY A 6 -32.69 -9.50 24.81
CA GLY A 6 -31.39 -9.36 25.48
C GLY A 6 -30.55 -8.13 25.09
N LYS A 7 -30.92 -7.39 24.06
CA LYS A 7 -30.14 -6.24 23.64
C LYS A 7 -30.50 -4.99 24.42
N VAL A 8 -29.59 -4.52 25.29
CA VAL A 8 -29.78 -3.28 26.05
C VAL A 8 -30.01 -2.10 25.10
N ARG A 9 -31.09 -1.35 25.36
CA ARG A 9 -31.48 -0.17 24.55
C ARG A 9 -31.19 1.14 25.28
N LEU A 10 -31.18 2.24 24.54
CA LEU A 10 -30.99 3.58 25.14
C LEU A 10 -32.05 3.91 26.23
N VAL A 11 -33.25 3.35 26.13
CA VAL A 11 -34.29 3.56 27.10
C VAL A 11 -33.94 2.94 28.45
N ASP A 12 -33.34 1.76 28.45
CA ASP A 12 -32.98 1.03 29.67
C ASP A 12 -31.89 1.80 30.47
N ILE A 13 -30.97 2.44 29.75
CA ILE A 13 -29.98 3.32 30.37
C ILE A 13 -30.61 4.62 30.87
N ALA A 14 -31.57 5.18 30.13
CA ALA A 14 -32.26 6.41 30.47
C ALA A 14 -33.04 6.27 31.77
N GLU A 15 -33.82 5.19 31.90
CA GLU A 15 -34.60 4.85 33.11
C GLU A 15 -33.67 4.68 34.32
N ARG A 16 -32.56 3.91 34.16
CA ARG A 16 -31.63 3.65 35.26
C ARG A 16 -30.82 4.87 35.67
N ALA A 17 -30.55 5.78 34.69
CA ALA A 17 -29.83 7.03 34.94
C ALA A 17 -30.73 8.17 35.46
N GLY A 18 -32.06 8.05 35.28
CA GLY A 18 -33.02 9.12 35.60
C GLY A 18 -32.92 10.33 34.68
N VAL A 19 -32.67 10.07 33.38
CA VAL A 19 -32.52 11.14 32.34
C VAL A 19 -33.34 10.76 31.10
N SER A 20 -33.55 11.71 30.18
CA SER A 20 -34.26 11.42 28.94
C SER A 20 -33.44 10.54 28.01
N ARG A 21 -34.09 9.71 27.16
CA ARG A 21 -33.48 8.92 26.11
C ARG A 21 -32.62 9.78 25.18
N THR A 22 -33.07 11.00 24.89
CA THR A 22 -32.33 11.97 24.05
C THR A 22 -31.04 12.38 24.73
N ALA A 23 -31.05 12.66 26.04
CA ALA A 23 -29.83 12.99 26.79
C ALA A 23 -28.83 11.83 26.78
N VAL A 24 -29.28 10.59 27.00
CA VAL A 24 -28.43 9.40 26.88
C VAL A 24 -27.83 9.28 25.49
N GLY A 25 -28.63 9.44 24.45
CA GLY A 25 -28.17 9.40 23.05
C GLY A 25 -27.06 10.44 22.76
N HIS A 26 -27.23 11.68 23.23
CA HIS A 26 -26.22 12.72 23.09
C HIS A 26 -24.93 12.42 23.86
N ILE A 27 -25.07 11.92 25.10
CA ILE A 27 -23.91 11.57 25.94
C ILE A 27 -23.09 10.44 25.32
N LEU A 28 -23.73 9.38 24.84
CA LEU A 28 -23.06 8.18 24.31
C LEU A 28 -22.49 8.39 22.91
N ASN A 29 -23.10 9.26 22.09
CA ASN A 29 -22.62 9.56 20.75
C ASN A 29 -21.65 10.73 20.71
N ASN A 30 -21.35 11.37 21.84
CA ASN A 30 -20.53 12.58 21.92
C ASN A 30 -20.99 13.71 20.97
N SER A 31 -22.26 13.68 20.54
CA SER A 31 -22.86 14.62 19.60
C SER A 31 -23.51 15.77 20.36
N GLY A 32 -23.18 17.01 19.99
CA GLY A 32 -23.86 18.20 20.46
C GLY A 32 -23.44 18.67 21.84
N ALA A 33 -22.16 19.03 22.01
CA ALA A 33 -21.69 19.78 23.19
C ALA A 33 -22.51 21.05 23.45
N ASP A 34 -23.16 21.59 22.41
CA ASP A 34 -23.91 22.85 22.47
C ASP A 34 -25.43 22.69 22.64
N CYS A 35 -25.99 21.48 22.41
CA CYS A 35 -27.45 21.30 22.39
C CYS A 35 -28.07 20.77 23.70
N VAL A 36 -27.29 20.08 24.54
CA VAL A 36 -27.80 19.54 25.81
C VAL A 36 -26.81 19.84 26.93
N ARG A 37 -27.16 20.81 27.80
CA ARG A 37 -26.38 21.10 29.01
C ARG A 37 -26.58 19.99 30.03
N VAL A 38 -25.71 19.00 30.04
CA VAL A 38 -25.67 17.92 31.02
C VAL A 38 -24.49 18.15 31.97
N SER A 39 -24.75 18.00 33.28
CA SER A 39 -23.68 18.12 34.28
C SER A 39 -22.62 17.02 34.08
N LYS A 40 -21.38 17.29 34.48
CA LYS A 40 -20.29 16.30 34.46
C LYS A 40 -20.68 15.02 35.24
N ALA A 41 -21.39 15.18 36.39
CA ALA A 41 -21.85 14.08 37.21
C ALA A 41 -22.86 13.20 36.45
N THR A 42 -23.84 13.81 35.78
CA THR A 42 -24.84 13.09 34.98
C THR A 42 -24.19 12.35 33.82
N ARG A 43 -23.24 12.97 33.12
CA ARG A 43 -22.48 12.31 32.05
C ARG A 43 -21.72 11.09 32.54
N GLN A 44 -21.01 11.20 33.67
CA GLN A 44 -20.32 10.07 34.30
C GLN A 44 -21.27 8.95 34.74
N LYS A 45 -22.43 9.29 35.32
CA LYS A 45 -23.44 8.34 35.68
C LYS A 45 -23.93 7.53 34.49
N VAL A 46 -24.30 8.20 33.40
CA VAL A 46 -24.78 7.52 32.18
C VAL A 46 -23.70 6.62 31.57
N LEU A 47 -22.44 7.09 31.48
CA LEU A 47 -21.33 6.29 30.95
C LEU A 47 -21.02 5.06 31.81
N ARG A 48 -21.17 5.16 33.13
CA ARG A 48 -21.03 4.04 34.06
C ARG A 48 -22.13 3.00 33.84
N ILE A 49 -23.41 3.43 33.85
CA ILE A 49 -24.54 2.55 33.60
C ILE A 49 -24.48 1.85 32.26
N ALA A 50 -24.06 2.57 31.19
CA ALA A 50 -23.89 1.97 29.87
C ALA A 50 -22.83 0.86 29.88
N ARG A 51 -21.74 1.02 30.64
CA ARG A 51 -20.70 -0.02 30.82
C ARG A 51 -21.21 -1.20 31.66
N GLU A 52 -21.92 -0.94 32.78
CA GLU A 52 -22.48 -1.97 33.63
C GLU A 52 -23.51 -2.86 32.89
N LEU A 53 -24.21 -2.29 31.92
CA LEU A 53 -25.20 -2.99 31.11
C LEU A 53 -24.62 -3.59 29.82
N ASP A 54 -23.28 -3.51 29.58
CA ASP A 54 -22.63 -3.86 28.31
C ASP A 54 -23.36 -3.28 27.08
N TYR A 55 -23.82 -2.03 27.21
CA TYR A 55 -24.51 -1.38 26.11
C TYR A 55 -23.58 -1.17 24.92
N ARG A 56 -23.98 -1.70 23.79
CA ARG A 56 -23.28 -1.50 22.50
C ARG A 56 -24.14 -0.62 21.59
N PRO A 57 -23.63 0.55 21.19
CA PRO A 57 -24.34 1.40 20.23
C PRO A 57 -24.70 0.63 18.96
N ASN A 58 -25.92 0.76 18.50
CA ASN A 58 -26.33 0.18 17.22
C ASN A 58 -25.70 0.98 16.07
N ARG A 59 -24.67 0.41 15.46
CA ARG A 59 -23.91 1.06 14.38
C ARG A 59 -24.77 1.31 13.14
N ALA A 60 -25.72 0.43 12.82
CA ALA A 60 -26.65 0.65 11.72
C ALA A 60 -27.54 1.89 11.97
N ALA A 61 -28.01 2.07 13.22
CA ALA A 61 -28.76 3.26 13.59
C ALA A 61 -27.90 4.54 13.60
N GLN A 62 -26.61 4.44 13.94
CA GLN A 62 -25.69 5.58 13.86
C GLN A 62 -25.43 5.96 12.39
N ARG A 63 -25.23 4.98 11.51
CA ARG A 63 -25.08 5.18 10.06
C ARG A 63 -26.31 5.85 9.44
N LEU A 64 -27.50 5.40 9.76
CA LEU A 64 -28.75 6.04 9.30
C LEU A 64 -28.86 7.53 9.71
N ARG A 65 -28.14 7.95 10.74
CA ARG A 65 -28.03 9.35 11.18
C ARG A 65 -26.84 10.09 10.56
N GLY A 66 -26.14 9.49 9.58
CA GLY A 66 -24.98 10.09 8.93
C GLY A 66 -23.70 10.14 9.77
N MET A 67 -23.63 9.36 10.86
CA MET A 67 -22.42 9.31 11.68
C MET A 67 -21.34 8.47 11.00
N PRO A 68 -20.07 8.93 11.00
CA PRO A 68 -18.96 8.17 10.40
C PRO A 68 -18.76 6.84 11.14
N THR A 69 -18.43 5.80 10.39
CA THR A 69 -18.17 4.46 10.93
C THR A 69 -16.77 4.31 11.50
N LYS A 70 -15.86 5.22 11.11
CA LYS A 70 -14.43 5.14 11.37
C LYS A 70 -13.83 3.81 10.87
N ILE A 71 -14.35 3.31 9.75
CA ILE A 71 -13.85 2.12 9.07
C ILE A 71 -13.46 2.50 7.65
N ILE A 72 -12.25 2.10 7.24
CA ILE A 72 -11.74 2.26 5.89
C ILE A 72 -11.66 0.86 5.26
N GLY A 73 -12.26 0.71 4.08
CA GLY A 73 -12.08 -0.47 3.24
C GLY A 73 -10.70 -0.44 2.57
N VAL A 74 -10.03 -1.58 2.52
CA VAL A 74 -8.77 -1.73 1.77
C VAL A 74 -8.94 -2.88 0.80
N VAL A 75 -8.85 -2.59 -0.50
CA VAL A 75 -8.78 -3.62 -1.55
C VAL A 75 -7.34 -3.71 -2.01
N LEU A 76 -6.77 -4.90 -1.93
CA LEU A 76 -5.41 -5.19 -2.40
C LEU A 76 -5.42 -6.46 -3.26
N ASP A 77 -4.37 -6.65 -4.06
CA ASP A 77 -4.26 -7.85 -4.89
C ASP A 77 -4.04 -9.09 -4.07
N THR A 78 -2.97 -9.10 -3.28
CA THR A 78 -2.61 -10.22 -2.42
C THR A 78 -1.68 -9.79 -1.29
N VAL A 79 -1.84 -10.40 -0.13
CA VAL A 79 -0.88 -10.25 0.99
C VAL A 79 0.34 -11.16 0.83
N ASN A 80 0.36 -12.06 -0.16
CA ASN A 80 1.48 -12.98 -0.39
C ASN A 80 2.74 -12.28 -0.93
N LEU A 81 2.64 -11.03 -1.34
CA LEU A 81 3.80 -10.22 -1.70
C LEU A 81 4.20 -9.36 -0.50
N ALA A 82 5.43 -9.50 -0.07
CA ALA A 82 5.94 -8.87 1.14
C ALA A 82 5.81 -7.33 1.12
N VAL A 83 5.96 -6.69 -0.05
CA VAL A 83 5.78 -5.25 -0.22
C VAL A 83 4.36 -4.79 0.09
N PHE A 84 3.33 -5.56 -0.30
CA PHE A 84 1.93 -5.22 0.03
C PHE A 84 1.65 -5.42 1.51
N SER A 85 2.19 -6.48 2.13
CA SER A 85 2.08 -6.71 3.56
C SER A 85 2.73 -5.59 4.38
N ALA A 86 3.95 -5.15 4.00
CA ALA A 86 4.64 -4.05 4.65
C ALA A 86 3.87 -2.72 4.53
N ARG A 87 3.35 -2.42 3.33
CA ARG A 87 2.53 -1.22 3.09
C ARG A 87 1.23 -1.26 3.87
N LEU A 88 0.54 -2.41 3.90
CA LEU A 88 -0.69 -2.60 4.66
C LEU A 88 -0.45 -2.40 6.16
N ALA A 89 0.64 -2.94 6.70
CA ALA A 89 1.01 -2.75 8.11
C ALA A 89 1.24 -1.27 8.45
N ALA A 90 1.92 -0.52 7.58
CA ALA A 90 2.11 0.92 7.77
C ALA A 90 0.79 1.70 7.72
N ILE A 91 -0.11 1.35 6.78
CA ILE A 91 -1.44 1.97 6.68
C ILE A 91 -2.28 1.63 7.91
N GLU A 92 -2.25 0.39 8.41
CA GLU A 92 -2.97 -0.02 9.62
C GLU A 92 -2.51 0.78 10.83
N ALA A 93 -1.20 0.88 11.06
CA ALA A 93 -0.63 1.63 12.18
C ALA A 93 -1.06 3.11 12.13
N GLU A 94 -1.02 3.76 10.96
CA GLU A 94 -1.42 5.15 10.80
C GLU A 94 -2.95 5.32 10.93
N ALA A 95 -3.75 4.40 10.40
CA ALA A 95 -5.20 4.38 10.55
C ALA A 95 -5.60 4.24 12.02
N HIS A 96 -4.97 3.30 12.73
CA HIS A 96 -5.19 3.10 14.16
C HIS A 96 -4.87 4.37 14.97
N ARG A 97 -3.74 5.01 14.69
CA ARG A 97 -3.33 6.28 15.33
C ARG A 97 -4.37 7.39 15.16
N ARG A 98 -5.09 7.42 14.01
CA ARG A 98 -6.17 8.39 13.70
C ARG A 98 -7.56 7.91 14.16
N GLY A 99 -7.66 6.75 14.81
CA GLY A 99 -8.92 6.20 15.31
C GLY A 99 -9.78 5.52 14.24
N TYR A 100 -9.19 5.15 13.10
CA TYR A 100 -9.81 4.29 12.09
C TYR A 100 -9.48 2.82 12.33
N ARG A 101 -10.29 1.95 11.73
CA ARG A 101 -10.05 0.52 11.61
C ARG A 101 -10.09 0.14 10.14
N LEU A 102 -9.40 -0.92 9.77
CA LEU A 102 -9.40 -1.41 8.41
C LEU A 102 -10.31 -2.63 8.26
N MET A 103 -10.94 -2.74 7.10
CA MET A 103 -11.56 -3.96 6.58
C MET A 103 -10.90 -4.29 5.24
N ILE A 104 -10.39 -5.51 5.09
CA ILE A 104 -9.48 -5.88 4.00
C ILE A 104 -10.17 -6.88 3.07
N GLY A 105 -10.09 -6.62 1.76
CA GLY A 105 -10.46 -7.54 0.69
C GLY A 105 -9.26 -7.84 -0.20
N GLN A 106 -9.09 -9.09 -0.61
CA GLN A 106 -8.05 -9.51 -1.56
C GLN A 106 -8.70 -9.86 -2.91
N ALA A 107 -8.29 -9.17 -3.96
CA ALA A 107 -8.94 -9.24 -5.27
C ALA A 107 -8.25 -10.18 -6.26
N HIS A 108 -7.01 -10.62 -6.02
CA HIS A 108 -6.27 -11.57 -6.85
C HIS A 108 -6.26 -11.21 -8.35
N HIS A 109 -6.03 -9.95 -8.67
CA HIS A 109 -6.08 -9.36 -10.03
C HIS A 109 -7.43 -9.51 -10.75
N ASP A 110 -8.51 -9.91 -10.04
CA ASP A 110 -9.83 -10.08 -10.63
C ASP A 110 -10.69 -8.81 -10.50
N PRO A 111 -11.06 -8.15 -11.63
CA PRO A 111 -11.91 -6.96 -11.60
C PRO A 111 -13.31 -7.19 -11.03
N ASP A 112 -13.85 -8.41 -11.11
CA ASP A 112 -15.16 -8.73 -10.56
C ASP A 112 -15.08 -8.89 -9.05
N ALA A 113 -14.00 -9.45 -8.53
CA ALA A 113 -13.72 -9.46 -7.10
C ALA A 113 -13.51 -8.04 -6.55
N ILE A 114 -12.78 -7.17 -7.28
CA ILE A 114 -12.65 -5.75 -6.92
C ILE A 114 -14.03 -5.10 -6.81
N LYS A 115 -14.88 -5.30 -7.82
CA LYS A 115 -16.25 -4.77 -7.82
C LYS A 115 -17.04 -5.24 -6.60
N THR A 116 -17.00 -6.54 -6.32
CA THR A 116 -17.72 -7.14 -5.19
C THR A 116 -17.30 -6.53 -3.86
N TYR A 117 -15.99 -6.40 -3.61
CA TYR A 117 -15.50 -5.75 -2.39
C TYR A 117 -15.91 -4.28 -2.30
N LEU A 118 -15.89 -3.55 -3.41
CA LEU A 118 -16.31 -2.15 -3.41
C LEU A 118 -17.81 -2.01 -3.11
N ASP A 119 -18.66 -2.92 -3.66
CA ASP A 119 -20.09 -2.97 -3.37
C ASP A 119 -20.33 -3.29 -1.88
N ASP A 120 -19.67 -4.32 -1.35
CA ASP A 120 -19.75 -4.70 0.05
C ASP A 120 -19.32 -3.56 1.00
N PHE A 121 -18.25 -2.84 0.65
CA PHE A 121 -17.75 -1.74 1.45
C PHE A 121 -18.71 -0.54 1.45
N ASP A 122 -19.34 -0.23 0.31
CA ASP A 122 -20.38 0.78 0.21
C ASP A 122 -21.62 0.35 1.00
N ASP A 123 -22.06 -0.90 0.87
CA ASP A 123 -23.23 -1.46 1.58
C ASP A 123 -23.02 -1.51 3.10
N HIS A 124 -21.81 -1.80 3.55
CA HIS A 124 -21.44 -1.76 4.96
C HIS A 124 -21.11 -0.36 5.48
N GLY A 125 -21.15 0.66 4.60
CA GLY A 125 -20.96 2.07 4.94
C GLY A 125 -19.55 2.40 5.42
N MET A 126 -18.53 1.88 4.74
CA MET A 126 -17.15 2.32 4.95
C MET A 126 -17.03 3.80 4.63
N ASP A 127 -16.30 4.55 5.47
CA ASP A 127 -16.15 6.00 5.27
C ASP A 127 -15.35 6.31 4.01
N ALA A 128 -14.32 5.50 3.70
CA ALA A 128 -13.49 5.61 2.51
C ALA A 128 -12.91 4.24 2.11
N ILE A 129 -12.34 4.18 0.91
CA ILE A 129 -11.72 2.96 0.37
C ILE A 129 -10.31 3.29 -0.15
N LEU A 130 -9.33 2.47 0.24
CA LEU A 130 -7.98 2.46 -0.31
C LEU A 130 -7.83 1.28 -1.27
N CYS A 131 -7.42 1.55 -2.51
CA CYS A 131 -7.15 0.52 -3.50
C CYS A 131 -5.64 0.39 -3.68
N LEU A 132 -5.06 -0.69 -3.13
CA LEU A 132 -3.63 -0.97 -3.08
C LEU A 132 -3.24 -2.05 -4.10
N PHE A 133 -3.54 -1.81 -5.36
CA PHE A 133 -3.16 -2.69 -6.46
C PHE A 133 -2.68 -1.88 -7.65
N ASP A 134 -1.78 -2.48 -8.43
CA ASP A 134 -1.35 -1.93 -9.70
C ASP A 134 -2.37 -2.24 -10.78
N VAL A 135 -2.74 -1.21 -11.55
CA VAL A 135 -3.74 -1.35 -12.61
C VAL A 135 -3.07 -1.82 -13.89
N MET A 136 -3.19 -3.09 -14.17
CA MET A 136 -2.77 -3.66 -15.45
C MET A 136 -3.56 -3.05 -16.63
N HIS A 137 -2.91 -2.91 -17.78
CA HIS A 137 -3.49 -2.21 -18.93
C HIS A 137 -4.81 -2.83 -19.43
N ASP A 138 -4.92 -4.14 -19.39
CA ASP A 138 -6.06 -4.92 -19.89
C ASP A 138 -7.33 -4.77 -19.02
N ILE A 139 -7.19 -4.64 -17.70
CA ILE A 139 -8.31 -4.50 -16.76
C ILE A 139 -8.76 -3.05 -16.55
N ARG A 140 -7.92 -2.07 -16.93
CA ARG A 140 -8.20 -0.65 -16.70
C ARG A 140 -9.54 -0.15 -17.25
N PRO A 141 -10.00 -0.54 -18.47
CA PRO A 141 -11.30 -0.12 -18.99
C PRO A 141 -12.47 -0.64 -18.13
N ARG A 142 -12.38 -1.87 -17.62
CA ARG A 142 -13.40 -2.45 -16.73
C ARG A 142 -13.45 -1.69 -15.40
N LEU A 143 -12.29 -1.41 -14.82
CA LEU A 143 -12.19 -0.67 -13.56
C LEU A 143 -12.74 0.76 -13.67
N LYS A 144 -12.62 1.44 -14.80
CA LYS A 144 -13.25 2.76 -14.98
C LYS A 144 -14.76 2.73 -14.71
N ASN A 145 -15.45 1.69 -15.15
CA ASN A 145 -16.89 1.55 -14.91
C ASN A 145 -17.18 1.20 -13.45
N VAL A 146 -16.38 0.35 -12.84
CA VAL A 146 -16.49 -0.05 -11.43
C VAL A 146 -16.34 1.16 -10.50
N PHE A 147 -15.41 2.08 -10.81
CA PHE A 147 -15.13 3.25 -9.97
C PHE A 147 -16.06 4.45 -10.22
N ARG A 148 -16.79 4.45 -11.35
CA ARG A 148 -17.65 5.58 -11.71
C ARG A 148 -18.77 5.80 -10.68
N GLY A 149 -18.92 7.04 -10.22
CA GLY A 149 -19.96 7.44 -9.27
C GLY A 149 -19.64 7.17 -7.81
N ARG A 150 -18.58 6.39 -7.51
CA ARG A 150 -18.16 6.15 -6.11
C ARG A 150 -17.34 7.31 -5.58
N LYS A 151 -17.48 7.57 -4.28
CA LYS A 151 -16.80 8.66 -3.58
C LYS A 151 -15.73 8.10 -2.63
N HIS A 152 -14.81 8.97 -2.21
CA HIS A 152 -13.81 8.67 -1.18
C HIS A 152 -12.95 7.43 -1.46
N ILE A 153 -12.61 7.23 -2.75
CA ILE A 153 -11.69 6.16 -3.17
C ILE A 153 -10.32 6.76 -3.49
N ILE A 154 -9.31 6.30 -2.77
CA ILE A 154 -7.90 6.65 -3.00
C ILE A 154 -7.21 5.44 -3.64
N VAL A 155 -6.47 5.65 -4.71
CA VAL A 155 -5.78 4.58 -5.44
C VAL A 155 -4.28 4.65 -5.29
N HIS A 156 -3.63 3.49 -5.43
CA HIS A 156 -2.18 3.36 -5.54
C HIS A 156 -1.72 3.56 -6.99
N SER A 157 -0.47 3.97 -7.14
CA SER A 157 0.29 4.05 -8.39
C SER A 157 -0.25 5.06 -9.41
N ALA A 158 -1.42 4.86 -9.99
CA ALA A 158 -1.96 5.75 -11.02
C ALA A 158 -3.49 5.90 -10.91
N PRO A 159 -4.03 7.13 -11.10
CA PRO A 159 -5.46 7.35 -11.12
C PRO A 159 -6.15 6.55 -12.22
N ILE A 160 -7.26 5.87 -11.90
CA ILE A 160 -8.12 5.18 -12.87
C ILE A 160 -9.05 6.21 -13.55
N LEU A 161 -9.59 7.13 -12.77
CA LEU A 161 -10.36 8.28 -13.24
C LEU A 161 -9.54 9.57 -13.04
N LYS A 162 -9.69 10.55 -13.96
CA LYS A 162 -8.91 11.80 -13.92
C LYS A 162 -9.01 12.58 -12.60
N SER A 163 -10.17 12.51 -11.93
CA SER A 163 -10.42 13.22 -10.67
C SER A 163 -10.03 12.45 -9.42
N GLN A 164 -9.54 11.22 -9.56
CA GLN A 164 -9.33 10.31 -8.44
C GLN A 164 -8.05 10.65 -7.67
N PRO A 165 -8.11 10.74 -6.33
CA PRO A 165 -6.93 10.91 -5.51
C PRO A 165 -6.04 9.68 -5.57
N CYS A 166 -4.73 9.92 -5.54
CA CYS A 166 -3.73 8.87 -5.74
C CYS A 166 -2.49 9.12 -4.89
N VAL A 167 -1.93 8.06 -4.35
CA VAL A 167 -0.57 8.05 -3.76
C VAL A 167 0.31 7.14 -4.59
N ARG A 168 1.47 7.63 -5.00
CA ARG A 168 2.45 6.85 -5.77
C ARG A 168 3.86 7.07 -5.27
N VAL A 169 4.72 6.08 -5.45
CA VAL A 169 6.16 6.22 -5.27
C VAL A 169 6.78 6.70 -6.60
N GLU A 170 7.78 7.56 -6.52
CA GLU A 170 8.46 8.10 -7.71
C GLU A 170 9.47 7.08 -8.26
N THR A 171 8.95 6.15 -9.06
CA THR A 171 9.70 4.99 -9.55
C THR A 171 10.92 5.37 -10.39
N SER A 172 10.82 6.39 -11.24
CA SER A 172 11.96 6.79 -12.09
C SER A 172 13.12 7.32 -11.27
N SER A 173 12.88 8.10 -10.23
CA SER A 173 13.94 8.56 -9.32
C SER A 173 14.55 7.42 -8.51
N ALA A 174 13.76 6.40 -8.13
CA ALA A 174 14.28 5.21 -7.47
C ALA A 174 15.32 4.48 -8.33
N ILE A 175 15.00 4.22 -9.59
CA ILE A 175 15.95 3.57 -10.53
C ILE A 175 17.16 4.45 -10.79
N LYS A 176 16.96 5.76 -10.91
CA LYS A 176 18.09 6.70 -11.05
C LYS A 176 19.03 6.64 -9.84
N LEU A 177 18.51 6.60 -8.62
CA LEU A 177 19.32 6.46 -7.40
C LEU A 177 20.18 5.19 -7.43
N LEU A 178 19.64 4.05 -7.87
CA LEU A 178 20.37 2.80 -7.99
C LEU A 178 21.47 2.87 -9.05
N VAL A 179 21.16 3.39 -10.23
CA VAL A 179 22.15 3.53 -11.32
C VAL A 179 23.26 4.50 -10.93
N ASP A 180 22.92 5.65 -10.34
CA ASP A 180 23.91 6.64 -9.88
C ASP A 180 24.84 6.02 -8.82
N HIS A 181 24.28 5.32 -7.85
CA HIS A 181 25.04 4.64 -6.80
C HIS A 181 26.03 3.60 -7.38
N LEU A 182 25.54 2.74 -8.29
CA LEU A 182 26.38 1.72 -8.92
C LEU A 182 27.48 2.32 -9.77
N ALA A 183 27.19 3.40 -10.51
CA ALA A 183 28.19 4.16 -11.26
C ALA A 183 29.26 4.78 -10.35
N ASP A 184 28.85 5.37 -9.22
CA ASP A 184 29.77 5.93 -8.22
C ASP A 184 30.64 4.86 -7.52
N ARG A 185 30.18 3.59 -7.54
CA ARG A 185 30.95 2.40 -7.13
C ARG A 185 31.84 1.84 -8.23
N GLY A 186 31.91 2.51 -9.40
CA GLY A 186 32.78 2.13 -10.53
C GLY A 186 32.19 1.07 -11.46
N ARG A 187 30.92 0.68 -11.31
CA ARG A 187 30.29 -0.30 -12.20
C ARG A 187 30.01 0.32 -13.56
N GLN A 188 30.32 -0.43 -14.64
CA GLN A 188 30.24 0.06 -16.00
C GLN A 188 29.14 -0.61 -16.84
N ARG A 189 28.76 -1.82 -16.47
CA ARG A 189 27.78 -2.64 -17.20
C ARG A 189 26.62 -3.02 -16.28
N VAL A 190 25.85 -2.00 -15.90
CA VAL A 190 24.71 -2.15 -14.99
C VAL A 190 23.53 -2.74 -15.74
N ALA A 191 23.16 -3.97 -15.39
CA ALA A 191 21.99 -4.64 -15.93
C ALA A 191 20.73 -4.41 -15.06
N ILE A 192 19.55 -4.62 -15.66
CA ILE A 192 18.28 -4.59 -14.94
C ILE A 192 17.48 -5.86 -15.18
N GLN A 193 16.99 -6.45 -14.10
CA GLN A 193 16.03 -7.55 -14.10
C GLN A 193 14.62 -7.02 -13.85
N LEU A 194 13.67 -7.43 -14.70
CA LEU A 194 12.27 -7.05 -14.65
C LEU A 194 11.40 -8.32 -14.51
N TRP A 195 10.32 -8.26 -13.71
CA TRP A 195 9.51 -9.46 -13.47
C TRP A 195 8.42 -9.69 -14.52
N SER A 196 8.03 -8.69 -15.32
CA SER A 196 7.05 -8.85 -16.40
C SER A 196 7.19 -7.80 -17.49
N PRO A 197 7.08 -8.18 -18.77
CA PRO A 197 7.08 -7.23 -19.88
C PRO A 197 5.74 -6.47 -20.03
N ALA A 198 4.65 -7.04 -19.53
CA ALA A 198 3.30 -6.49 -19.65
C ALA A 198 2.95 -5.51 -18.53
N ASP A 199 3.78 -5.44 -17.50
CA ASP A 199 3.55 -4.57 -16.36
C ASP A 199 4.00 -3.12 -16.65
N HIS A 200 3.08 -2.18 -16.45
CA HIS A 200 3.37 -0.77 -16.70
C HIS A 200 4.47 -0.20 -15.80
N LEU A 201 4.57 -0.68 -14.55
CA LEU A 201 5.61 -0.24 -13.63
C LEU A 201 6.99 -0.72 -14.09
N MET A 202 7.07 -1.94 -14.64
CA MET A 202 8.31 -2.46 -15.22
C MET A 202 8.74 -1.69 -16.47
N SER A 203 7.80 -1.24 -17.31
CA SER A 203 8.09 -0.35 -18.43
C SER A 203 8.69 0.99 -17.97
N ILE A 204 8.14 1.58 -16.90
CA ILE A 204 8.69 2.81 -16.31
C ILE A 204 10.11 2.57 -15.77
N ARG A 205 10.38 1.44 -15.14
CA ARG A 205 11.70 1.09 -14.62
C ARG A 205 12.71 0.89 -15.74
N ALA A 206 12.34 0.19 -16.82
CA ALA A 206 13.20 -0.01 -17.99
C ALA A 206 13.59 1.32 -18.64
N GLU A 207 12.65 2.22 -18.84
CA GLU A 207 12.90 3.53 -19.42
C GLU A 207 13.77 4.42 -18.51
N ALA A 208 13.48 4.40 -17.20
CA ALA A 208 14.28 5.11 -16.21
C ALA A 208 15.71 4.58 -16.14
N TRP A 209 15.91 3.25 -16.21
CA TRP A 209 17.20 2.61 -16.29
C TRP A 209 17.96 3.08 -17.55
N LYS A 210 17.34 2.95 -18.73
CA LYS A 210 17.95 3.36 -20.02
C LYS A 210 18.39 4.81 -20.00
N THR A 211 17.52 5.70 -19.52
CA THR A 211 17.84 7.12 -19.38
C THR A 211 19.02 7.35 -18.43
N SER A 212 19.02 6.67 -17.28
CA SER A 212 20.04 6.87 -16.25
C SER A 212 21.40 6.33 -16.65
N VAL A 213 21.49 5.15 -17.29
CA VAL A 213 22.77 4.59 -17.77
C VAL A 213 23.38 5.46 -18.87
N LEU A 214 22.55 6.04 -19.75
CA LEU A 214 23.01 6.99 -20.77
C LEU A 214 23.54 8.28 -20.13
N GLN A 215 22.85 8.85 -19.14
CA GLN A 215 23.28 10.05 -18.43
C GLN A 215 24.62 9.86 -17.70
N ARG A 216 24.91 8.64 -17.26
CA ARG A 216 26.15 8.29 -16.57
C ARG A 216 27.25 7.77 -17.52
N ASN A 217 27.03 7.77 -18.84
CA ASN A 217 27.93 7.21 -19.86
C ASN A 217 28.28 5.73 -19.62
N LEU A 218 27.33 4.95 -19.06
CA LEU A 218 27.46 3.51 -18.88
C LEU A 218 27.01 2.76 -20.13
N ALA A 219 27.31 1.46 -20.19
CA ALA A 219 26.84 0.60 -21.27
C ALA A 219 25.31 0.56 -21.32
N ALA A 220 24.72 1.03 -22.43
CA ALA A 220 23.27 1.08 -22.66
C ALA A 220 22.89 0.11 -23.79
N SER A 221 22.84 -1.19 -23.47
CA SER A 221 22.47 -2.24 -24.43
C SER A 221 21.19 -2.93 -23.97
N ASP A 222 20.27 -3.19 -24.90
CA ASP A 222 19.04 -3.96 -24.60
C ASP A 222 19.38 -5.38 -24.10
N SER A 223 20.58 -5.91 -24.37
CA SER A 223 21.08 -7.17 -23.83
C SER A 223 21.36 -7.14 -22.31
N LEU A 224 21.39 -5.95 -21.71
CA LEU A 224 21.49 -5.76 -20.26
C LEU A 224 20.11 -5.61 -19.57
N VAL A 225 19.02 -5.78 -20.33
CA VAL A 225 17.67 -5.85 -19.82
C VAL A 225 17.18 -7.29 -19.93
N TRP A 226 16.90 -7.89 -18.80
CA TRP A 226 16.28 -9.22 -18.76
C TRP A 226 14.89 -9.12 -18.16
N THR A 227 13.93 -9.76 -18.82
CA THR A 227 12.55 -9.78 -18.37
C THR A 227 12.11 -11.22 -18.16
N ASN A 228 11.51 -11.49 -16.99
CA ASN A 228 11.04 -12.82 -16.65
C ASN A 228 9.97 -13.31 -17.65
N PRO A 229 10.22 -14.38 -18.40
CA PRO A 229 9.26 -14.92 -19.37
C PRO A 229 8.01 -15.51 -18.70
N GLU A 230 8.11 -15.94 -17.44
CA GLU A 230 6.99 -16.46 -16.66
C GLU A 230 6.05 -15.34 -16.18
N ALA A 231 6.47 -14.08 -16.29
CA ALA A 231 5.74 -12.90 -15.87
C ALA A 231 5.22 -12.96 -14.40
N THR A 232 6.01 -13.60 -13.52
CA THR A 232 5.71 -13.75 -12.10
C THR A 232 6.58 -12.86 -11.23
N GLN A 233 6.02 -12.32 -10.16
CA GLN A 233 6.79 -11.52 -9.21
C GLN A 233 7.71 -12.37 -8.32
N LYS A 234 7.38 -13.66 -8.15
CA LYS A 234 8.23 -14.61 -7.41
C LYS A 234 9.16 -15.34 -8.37
N PRO A 235 10.48 -15.36 -8.09
CA PRO A 235 11.42 -16.04 -8.96
C PRO A 235 11.33 -17.57 -8.85
N SER A 236 11.28 -18.27 -10.00
CA SER A 236 11.60 -19.68 -10.08
C SER A 236 13.12 -19.88 -10.12
N ARG A 237 13.58 -21.09 -9.87
CA ARG A 237 15.00 -21.44 -9.96
C ARG A 237 15.50 -21.27 -11.40
N GLU A 238 14.72 -21.75 -12.33
CA GLU A 238 15.00 -21.71 -13.78
C GLU A 238 15.10 -20.25 -14.27
N ALA A 239 14.21 -19.37 -13.80
CA ALA A 239 14.23 -17.95 -14.14
C ALA A 239 15.47 -17.25 -13.58
N ILE A 240 15.92 -17.59 -12.37
CA ILE A 240 17.16 -17.05 -11.80
C ILE A 240 18.37 -17.51 -12.59
N GLU A 241 18.46 -18.80 -12.92
CA GLU A 241 19.55 -19.38 -13.72
C GLU A 241 19.61 -18.71 -15.09
N ASP A 242 18.49 -18.56 -15.80
CA ASP A 242 18.46 -17.87 -17.10
C ASP A 242 18.84 -16.39 -16.97
N CYS A 243 18.35 -15.68 -15.97
CA CYS A 243 18.70 -14.29 -15.70
C CYS A 243 20.24 -14.12 -15.56
N ILE A 244 20.90 -14.96 -14.76
CA ILE A 244 22.34 -14.93 -14.54
C ILE A 244 23.08 -15.26 -15.85
N GLN A 245 22.64 -16.31 -16.56
CA GLN A 245 23.23 -16.70 -17.84
C GLN A 245 23.18 -15.56 -18.87
N GLN A 246 22.04 -14.90 -18.99
CA GLN A 246 21.87 -13.82 -19.97
C GLN A 246 22.62 -12.56 -19.57
N LEU A 247 22.43 -12.07 -18.33
CA LEU A 247 22.97 -10.78 -17.92
C LEU A 247 24.47 -10.84 -17.59
N VAL A 248 24.88 -11.81 -16.78
CA VAL A 248 26.24 -11.87 -16.24
C VAL A 248 27.16 -12.65 -17.17
N ILE A 249 26.84 -13.89 -17.51
CA ILE A 249 27.76 -14.77 -18.23
C ILE A 249 27.90 -14.37 -19.70
N LYS A 250 26.80 -14.12 -20.42
CA LYS A 250 26.83 -13.77 -21.84
C LYS A 250 27.14 -12.28 -22.09
N ASN A 251 26.60 -11.40 -21.25
CA ASN A 251 26.66 -9.96 -21.47
C ASN A 251 27.61 -9.24 -20.52
N ASN A 252 28.36 -9.96 -19.67
CA ASN A 252 29.37 -9.43 -18.76
C ASN A 252 28.87 -8.26 -17.91
N ALA A 253 27.64 -8.32 -17.38
CA ALA A 253 27.18 -7.34 -16.42
C ALA A 253 28.05 -7.40 -15.15
N ASP A 254 28.45 -6.26 -14.64
CA ASP A 254 29.21 -6.11 -13.39
C ASP A 254 28.32 -5.64 -12.23
N ALA A 255 27.05 -5.32 -12.54
CA ALA A 255 26.01 -5.04 -11.56
C ALA A 255 24.63 -5.45 -12.08
N VAL A 256 23.75 -5.86 -11.16
CA VAL A 256 22.36 -6.22 -11.46
C VAL A 256 21.42 -5.45 -10.53
N ILE A 257 20.51 -4.67 -11.11
CA ILE A 257 19.36 -4.09 -10.43
C ILE A 257 18.22 -5.09 -10.50
N ALA A 258 17.85 -5.69 -9.38
CA ALA A 258 16.72 -6.61 -9.31
C ALA A 258 15.39 -5.85 -9.11
N SER A 259 14.30 -6.44 -9.58
CA SER A 259 12.97 -5.83 -9.51
C SER A 259 12.40 -5.73 -8.09
N ASN A 260 12.85 -6.57 -7.16
CA ASN A 260 12.57 -6.50 -5.73
C ASN A 260 13.63 -7.22 -4.91
N ASP A 261 13.54 -7.14 -3.58
CA ASP A 261 14.52 -7.76 -2.68
C ASP A 261 14.52 -9.29 -2.76
N GLU A 262 13.38 -9.93 -3.00
CA GLU A 262 13.28 -11.38 -3.13
C GLU A 262 14.05 -11.89 -4.38
N TRP A 263 13.90 -11.20 -5.52
CA TRP A 263 14.71 -11.46 -6.71
C TRP A 263 16.19 -11.22 -6.46
N ALA A 264 16.53 -10.11 -5.80
CA ALA A 264 17.92 -9.77 -5.49
C ALA A 264 18.61 -10.85 -4.67
N VAL A 265 17.97 -11.28 -3.58
CA VAL A 265 18.50 -12.36 -2.71
C VAL A 265 18.75 -13.64 -3.48
N ARG A 266 17.81 -14.05 -4.33
CA ARG A 266 17.97 -15.27 -5.12
C ARG A 266 19.01 -15.13 -6.22
N ILE A 267 19.14 -13.95 -6.84
CA ILE A 267 20.24 -13.67 -7.78
C ILE A 267 21.59 -13.76 -7.04
N MET A 268 21.74 -13.18 -5.85
CA MET A 268 22.96 -13.30 -5.04
C MET A 268 23.32 -14.75 -4.74
N GLN A 269 22.34 -15.57 -4.32
CA GLN A 269 22.55 -17.01 -4.10
C GLN A 269 22.94 -17.76 -5.37
N GLY A 270 22.31 -17.43 -6.50
CA GLY A 270 22.64 -18.00 -7.79
C GLY A 270 24.06 -17.64 -8.26
N LEU A 271 24.44 -16.37 -8.14
CA LEU A 271 25.80 -15.90 -8.47
C LEU A 271 26.86 -16.63 -7.64
N GLN A 272 26.63 -16.80 -6.36
CA GLN A 272 27.52 -17.55 -5.47
C GLN A 272 27.68 -19.00 -5.91
N ALA A 273 26.60 -19.66 -6.38
CA ALA A 273 26.64 -21.00 -6.92
C ALA A 273 27.48 -21.11 -8.23
N TYR A 274 27.58 -20.01 -9.00
CA TYR A 274 28.45 -19.90 -10.16
C TYR A 274 29.89 -19.46 -9.82
N GLY A 275 30.21 -19.26 -8.53
CA GLY A 275 31.53 -18.86 -8.07
C GLY A 275 31.80 -17.35 -8.08
N TYR A 276 30.80 -16.52 -8.36
CA TYR A 276 30.95 -15.06 -8.26
C TYR A 276 30.77 -14.57 -6.84
N SER A 277 31.58 -13.61 -6.43
CA SER A 277 31.46 -12.90 -5.17
C SER A 277 30.55 -11.65 -5.31
N VAL A 278 29.71 -11.41 -4.31
CA VAL A 278 28.95 -10.17 -4.17
C VAL A 278 29.46 -9.40 -2.95
N PRO A 279 29.90 -8.16 -3.09
CA PRO A 279 29.89 -7.29 -4.27
C PRO A 279 31.16 -7.40 -5.14
N GLY A 280 32.13 -8.23 -4.77
CA GLY A 280 33.47 -8.24 -5.41
C GLY A 280 33.41 -8.28 -6.93
N ASP A 281 32.85 -9.36 -7.48
CA ASP A 281 32.72 -9.53 -8.92
C ASP A 281 31.48 -8.81 -9.47
N ILE A 282 30.33 -9.04 -8.84
CA ILE A 282 29.04 -8.53 -9.28
C ILE A 282 28.36 -7.80 -8.13
N ALA A 283 28.00 -6.52 -8.33
CA ALA A 283 27.14 -5.79 -7.38
C ALA A 283 25.67 -6.14 -7.64
N VAL A 284 24.89 -6.25 -6.56
CA VAL A 284 23.46 -6.52 -6.66
C VAL A 284 22.69 -5.51 -5.83
N THR A 285 21.60 -4.97 -6.39
CA THR A 285 20.67 -4.11 -5.66
C THR A 285 19.25 -4.67 -5.74
N GLY A 286 18.50 -4.43 -4.66
CA GLY A 286 17.08 -4.77 -4.57
C GLY A 286 16.16 -3.57 -4.69
N TYR A 287 14.90 -3.80 -4.32
CA TYR A 287 13.83 -2.80 -4.25
C TYR A 287 12.83 -3.27 -3.20
N ASP A 288 12.34 -2.40 -2.34
CA ASP A 288 11.30 -2.51 -1.30
C ASP A 288 11.81 -2.34 0.14
N ASN A 289 13.10 -2.54 0.40
CA ASN A 289 13.72 -2.50 1.75
C ASN A 289 12.98 -3.41 2.76
N LEU A 290 12.74 -4.66 2.34
CA LEU A 290 12.14 -5.67 3.20
C LEU A 290 13.13 -6.16 4.26
N GLU A 291 12.63 -6.77 5.33
CA GLU A 291 13.45 -7.30 6.43
C GLU A 291 14.57 -8.24 5.92
N ILE A 292 14.31 -9.03 4.89
CA ILE A 292 15.31 -9.91 4.29
C ILE A 292 16.54 -9.17 3.79
N ALA A 293 16.40 -7.90 3.37
CA ALA A 293 17.52 -7.10 2.87
C ALA A 293 18.56 -6.77 3.93
N ASP A 294 18.15 -6.76 5.20
CA ASP A 294 19.00 -6.46 6.35
C ASP A 294 19.65 -7.72 6.94
N VAL A 295 18.94 -8.85 6.92
CA VAL A 295 19.38 -10.07 7.62
C VAL A 295 20.29 -10.99 6.79
N ILE A 296 20.38 -10.79 5.47
CA ILE A 296 21.28 -11.59 4.62
C ILE A 296 22.71 -11.06 4.67
N GLU A 297 23.68 -11.92 4.30
CA GLU A 297 25.10 -11.55 4.22
C GLU A 297 25.65 -11.80 2.80
N PRO A 298 26.20 -10.77 2.14
CA PRO A 298 26.24 -9.37 2.55
C PRO A 298 24.85 -8.71 2.53
N GLY A 299 24.60 -7.76 3.45
CA GLY A 299 23.34 -7.02 3.52
C GLY A 299 23.00 -6.35 2.18
N LEU A 300 21.74 -6.38 1.76
CA LEU A 300 21.31 -5.94 0.43
C LEU A 300 21.10 -4.42 0.37
N THR A 301 21.83 -3.75 -0.53
CA THR A 301 21.54 -2.38 -0.95
C THR A 301 20.22 -2.35 -1.72
N THR A 302 19.28 -1.49 -1.31
CA THR A 302 17.91 -1.52 -1.84
C THR A 302 17.24 -0.14 -1.81
N ILE A 303 16.07 -0.04 -2.42
CA ILE A 303 15.21 1.14 -2.37
C ILE A 303 14.16 0.99 -1.27
N ASP A 304 14.12 1.94 -0.36
CA ASP A 304 13.00 2.11 0.58
C ASP A 304 11.87 2.90 -0.09
N GLN A 305 10.70 2.32 -0.16
CA GLN A 305 9.48 2.94 -0.67
C GLN A 305 8.80 3.88 0.36
N CYS A 306 9.40 4.08 1.52
CA CYS A 306 8.93 4.97 2.59
C CYS A 306 7.47 4.69 2.98
N HIS A 307 7.17 3.45 3.36
CA HIS A 307 5.79 3.00 3.63
C HIS A 307 5.08 3.83 4.71
N ALA A 308 5.81 4.36 5.70
CA ALA A 308 5.23 5.23 6.73
C ALA A 308 4.75 6.56 6.14
N ASP A 309 5.56 7.21 5.28
CA ASP A 309 5.16 8.42 4.57
C ASP A 309 4.02 8.16 3.60
N TYR A 310 4.05 7.02 2.90
CA TYR A 310 2.96 6.58 2.04
C TYR A 310 1.64 6.49 2.84
N ALA A 311 1.65 5.80 3.97
CA ALA A 311 0.49 5.63 4.83
C ALA A 311 -0.07 6.96 5.31
N LYS A 312 0.81 7.87 5.77
CA LYS A 312 0.43 9.21 6.17
C LYS A 312 -0.29 9.96 5.04
N GLN A 313 0.31 10.01 3.84
CA GLN A 313 -0.27 10.70 2.68
C GLN A 313 -1.60 10.07 2.23
N ALA A 314 -1.73 8.73 2.31
CA ALA A 314 -2.97 8.04 1.99
C ALA A 314 -4.10 8.43 2.97
N LEU A 315 -3.81 8.45 4.27
CA LEU A 315 -4.79 8.85 5.30
C LEU A 315 -5.10 10.35 5.24
N ASP A 316 -4.13 11.21 4.89
CA ASP A 316 -4.38 12.65 4.66
C ASP A 316 -5.39 12.82 3.51
N LEU A 317 -5.22 12.08 2.39
CA LEU A 317 -6.17 12.10 1.27
C LEU A 317 -7.55 11.57 1.66
N VAL A 318 -7.62 10.55 2.52
CA VAL A 318 -8.90 10.05 3.07
C VAL A 318 -9.60 11.17 3.82
N GLU A 319 -8.93 11.80 4.77
CA GLU A 319 -9.53 12.85 5.62
C GLU A 319 -9.90 14.10 4.81
N GLU A 320 -9.04 14.55 3.88
CA GLU A 320 -9.35 15.64 2.95
C GLU A 320 -10.57 15.32 2.07
N SER A 321 -10.67 14.08 1.58
CA SER A 321 -11.81 13.62 0.78
C SER A 321 -13.11 13.62 1.57
N LEU A 322 -13.08 13.11 2.81
CA LEU A 322 -14.24 13.08 3.71
C LEU A 322 -14.69 14.48 4.13
N ALA A 323 -13.73 15.38 4.35
CA ALA A 323 -14.00 16.78 4.68
C ALA A 323 -14.45 17.63 3.47
N GLY A 324 -14.35 17.11 2.25
CA GLY A 324 -14.65 17.87 1.02
C GLY A 324 -13.63 18.97 0.71
N THR A 325 -12.43 18.89 1.28
CA THR A 325 -11.34 19.89 1.13
C THR A 325 -10.29 19.47 0.09
N LEU A 326 -10.47 18.31 -0.55
CA LEU A 326 -9.54 17.76 -1.53
C LEU A 326 -9.39 18.69 -2.75
N SER A 327 -8.17 19.19 -2.96
CA SER A 327 -7.87 20.07 -4.09
C SER A 327 -7.47 19.30 -5.36
N PRO A 328 -7.87 19.73 -6.56
CA PRO A 328 -7.39 19.15 -7.82
C PRO A 328 -5.87 19.17 -7.98
N THR A 329 -5.18 20.12 -7.38
CA THR A 329 -3.71 20.27 -7.47
C THR A 329 -2.96 19.36 -6.51
N THR A 330 -3.59 18.97 -5.38
CA THR A 330 -2.95 18.20 -4.33
C THR A 330 -3.45 16.76 -4.21
N ARG A 331 -4.40 16.34 -5.06
CA ARG A 331 -4.97 14.98 -5.01
C ARG A 331 -4.01 13.87 -5.40
N ILE A 332 -2.88 14.18 -6.04
CA ILE A 332 -1.82 13.22 -6.35
C ILE A 332 -0.66 13.50 -5.40
N ARG A 333 -0.37 12.54 -4.55
CA ARG A 333 0.76 12.56 -3.62
C ARG A 333 1.88 11.69 -4.17
N VAL A 334 3.07 12.24 -4.19
CA VAL A 334 4.26 11.56 -4.69
C VAL A 334 5.23 11.33 -3.55
N ILE A 335 5.52 10.08 -3.26
CA ILE A 335 6.49 9.66 -2.25
C ILE A 335 7.85 9.58 -2.90
N LYS A 336 8.83 10.26 -2.31
CA LYS A 336 10.23 10.17 -2.74
C LYS A 336 10.85 8.93 -2.12
N PRO A 337 11.35 7.99 -2.93
CA PRO A 337 12.04 6.81 -2.42
C PRO A 337 13.42 7.19 -1.87
N GLN A 338 13.96 6.33 -1.01
CA GLN A 338 15.29 6.48 -0.44
C GLN A 338 16.18 5.29 -0.80
N LEU A 339 17.45 5.53 -1.06
CA LEU A 339 18.45 4.48 -1.22
C LEU A 339 18.98 4.08 0.16
N VAL A 340 18.92 2.79 0.45
CA VAL A 340 19.52 2.19 1.65
C VAL A 340 20.73 1.39 1.22
N VAL A 341 21.92 1.92 1.50
CA VAL A 341 23.21 1.32 1.11
C VAL A 341 23.62 0.29 2.17
N ARG A 342 23.97 -0.92 1.70
CA ARG A 342 24.49 -2.01 2.50
C ARG A 342 25.69 -2.68 1.80
N GLY A 343 25.99 -3.93 2.16
CA GLY A 343 27.20 -4.65 1.74
C GLY A 343 27.18 -5.26 0.33
N SER A 344 26.06 -5.28 -0.39
CA SER A 344 25.95 -5.93 -1.71
C SER A 344 26.42 -5.08 -2.88
N THR A 345 26.94 -3.83 -2.63
CA THR A 345 27.44 -2.91 -3.65
C THR A 345 28.74 -2.24 -3.29
#